data_f64153f36e57013d29399a93e0f615bf
#
_entry.id   f64153f36e57013d29399a93e0f615bf
#
_cell.length_a   1.000
_cell.length_b   1.000
_cell.length_c   1.000
_cell.angle_alpha   90.00
_cell.angle_beta   90.00
_cell.angle_gamma   90.00
#
_symmetry.space_group_name_H-M   'P 1'
#
loop_
_entity.id
_entity.type
_entity.pdbx_description
1 polymer ?
#
loop_
_entity_poly.entity_id
_entity_poly.type
_entity_poly.pdbx_seq_one_letter_code
_entity_poly.pdbx_strand_id
1 'polypeptide(L)'
;MLNRRALMLTMVAFVAAPAATAETTLTPAQALAGMEAGSLILIDVRRPEEWQETGVAKGAWPLDMTHKQFGARLMAVLERNPGQQVAIICRTGNRTGYLMKVLAENKIEGVLDVTAGMAGGPRGKGWIPSGLPTVTAEEAYSAMPSDLTKTQ
;
A
#
# COMPACT_ATOMS: atom_id res chain seq x y z
N MET A 1 4.14 63.18 -36.48
CA MET A 1 3.88 62.76 -35.06
C MET A 1 3.80 61.27 -35.03
N LEU A 2 4.88 60.56 -34.58
CA LEU A 2 4.89 59.14 -34.50
C LEU A 2 4.56 58.72 -33.06
N ASN A 3 3.44 58.00 -32.87
CA ASN A 3 3.04 57.43 -31.61
C ASN A 3 3.76 56.08 -31.43
N ARG A 4 4.75 56.07 -30.55
CA ARG A 4 5.43 54.83 -30.07
C ARG A 4 4.57 54.17 -29.00
N ARG A 5 3.74 53.21 -29.38
CA ARG A 5 3.11 52.28 -28.44
C ARG A 5 4.16 51.21 -28.03
N ALA A 6 4.69 51.38 -26.83
CA ALA A 6 5.55 50.37 -26.20
C ALA A 6 4.71 49.13 -25.85
N LEU A 7 4.96 48.02 -26.54
CA LEU A 7 4.40 46.72 -26.23
C LEU A 7 5.19 46.11 -25.06
N MET A 8 4.62 46.21 -23.86
CA MET A 8 5.21 45.50 -22.69
C MET A 8 4.88 44.01 -22.80
N LEU A 9 5.89 43.22 -23.14
CA LEU A 9 5.85 41.78 -23.13
C LEU A 9 6.03 41.32 -21.68
N THR A 10 4.95 40.95 -21.00
CA THR A 10 4.99 40.36 -19.67
C THR A 10 5.45 38.91 -19.81
N MET A 11 6.68 38.64 -19.45
CA MET A 11 7.26 37.29 -19.37
C MET A 11 6.71 36.61 -18.11
N VAL A 12 5.71 35.75 -18.28
CA VAL A 12 5.25 34.88 -17.20
C VAL A 12 6.30 33.79 -17.01
N ALA A 13 7.08 33.88 -15.94
CA ALA A 13 7.99 32.82 -15.53
C ALA A 13 7.16 31.63 -15.01
N PHE A 14 7.10 30.57 -15.78
CA PHE A 14 6.55 29.29 -15.35
C PHE A 14 7.53 28.65 -14.37
N VAL A 15 7.28 28.81 -13.07
CA VAL A 15 8.01 28.11 -12.03
C VAL A 15 7.50 26.68 -12.03
N ALA A 16 8.25 25.75 -12.62
CA ALA A 16 7.99 24.33 -12.51
C ALA A 16 8.21 23.93 -11.03
N ALA A 17 7.12 23.59 -10.33
CA ALA A 17 7.20 22.98 -9.01
C ALA A 17 7.95 21.64 -9.15
N PRO A 18 8.90 21.31 -8.23
CA PRO A 18 9.54 20.02 -8.25
C PRO A 18 8.46 18.93 -8.10
N ALA A 19 8.47 17.93 -8.98
CA ALA A 19 7.64 16.76 -8.85
C ALA A 19 7.97 16.10 -7.50
N ALA A 20 7.03 16.14 -6.55
CA ALA A 20 7.16 15.41 -5.30
C ALA A 20 7.28 13.92 -5.66
N THR A 21 8.40 13.30 -5.31
CA THR A 21 8.54 11.85 -5.37
C THR A 21 7.45 11.28 -4.46
N ALA A 22 6.50 10.53 -5.03
CA ALA A 22 5.45 9.91 -4.26
C ALA A 22 6.08 9.01 -3.18
N GLU A 23 5.76 9.26 -1.92
CA GLU A 23 6.21 8.37 -0.84
C GLU A 23 5.65 6.97 -1.10
N THR A 24 6.53 5.98 -1.13
CA THR A 24 6.18 4.58 -1.34
C THR A 24 5.99 3.82 -0.03
N THR A 25 6.08 4.52 1.10
CA THR A 25 5.99 3.94 2.44
C THR A 25 4.85 4.58 3.25
N LEU A 26 4.25 3.77 4.13
CA LEU A 26 3.23 4.20 5.08
C LEU A 26 3.57 3.73 6.49
N THR A 27 3.17 4.51 7.48
CA THR A 27 3.04 4.02 8.86
C THR A 27 1.78 3.17 9.00
N PRO A 28 1.69 2.28 10.02
CA PRO A 28 0.45 1.56 10.32
C PRO A 28 -0.77 2.46 10.50
N ALA A 29 -0.61 3.61 11.17
CA ALA A 29 -1.69 4.57 11.39
C ALA A 29 -2.18 5.22 10.08
N GLN A 30 -1.27 5.55 9.16
CA GLN A 30 -1.63 6.06 7.84
C GLN A 30 -2.37 5.02 7.01
N ALA A 31 -1.94 3.76 7.07
CA ALA A 31 -2.62 2.66 6.39
C ALA A 31 -4.04 2.45 6.94
N LEU A 32 -4.22 2.47 8.26
CA LEU A 32 -5.55 2.39 8.89
C LEU A 32 -6.45 3.53 8.43
N ALA A 33 -5.98 4.77 8.50
CA ALA A 33 -6.73 5.94 8.05
C ALA A 33 -7.15 5.85 6.57
N GLY A 34 -6.26 5.36 5.70
CA GLY A 34 -6.56 5.14 4.28
C GLY A 34 -7.64 4.08 4.06
N MET A 35 -7.60 2.99 4.83
CA MET A 35 -8.64 1.95 4.77
C MET A 35 -10.00 2.46 5.28
N GLU A 36 -10.02 3.18 6.39
CA GLU A 36 -11.24 3.78 6.95
C GLU A 36 -11.86 4.82 6.01
N ALA A 37 -11.05 5.56 5.28
CA ALA A 37 -11.49 6.49 4.24
C ALA A 37 -11.93 5.81 2.94
N GLY A 38 -11.74 4.49 2.79
CA GLY A 38 -12.03 3.74 1.57
C GLY A 38 -11.10 4.05 0.40
N SER A 39 -9.96 4.69 0.65
CA SER A 39 -8.97 5.09 -0.37
C SER A 39 -7.80 4.11 -0.49
N LEU A 40 -7.71 3.12 0.39
CA LEU A 40 -6.60 2.17 0.44
C LEU A 40 -7.09 0.74 0.70
N ILE A 41 -6.51 -0.19 -0.02
CA ILE A 41 -6.60 -1.64 0.24
C ILE A 41 -5.28 -2.08 0.86
N LEU A 42 -5.32 -2.71 2.04
CA LEU A 42 -4.15 -3.27 2.70
C LEU A 42 -4.11 -4.78 2.48
N ILE A 43 -2.98 -5.27 2.00
CA ILE A 43 -2.72 -6.71 1.79
C ILE A 43 -1.76 -7.21 2.85
N ASP A 44 -2.19 -8.14 3.69
CA ASP A 44 -1.31 -8.85 4.62
C ASP A 44 -0.66 -10.02 3.91
N VAL A 45 0.63 -9.87 3.60
CA VAL A 45 1.40 -10.86 2.81
C VAL A 45 2.08 -11.93 3.65
N ARG A 46 1.73 -12.02 4.93
CA ARG A 46 2.26 -13.04 5.84
C ARG A 46 1.71 -14.44 5.51
N ARG A 47 2.10 -15.43 6.28
CA ARG A 47 1.62 -16.81 6.15
C ARG A 47 0.38 -17.07 7.00
N PRO A 48 -0.43 -18.09 6.67
CA PRO A 48 -1.62 -18.46 7.43
C PRO A 48 -1.36 -18.70 8.92
N GLU A 49 -0.23 -19.30 9.29
CA GLU A 49 0.12 -19.56 10.69
C GLU A 49 0.26 -18.25 11.48
N GLU A 50 0.85 -17.22 10.87
CA GLU A 50 1.02 -15.91 11.49
C GLU A 50 -0.32 -15.18 11.68
N TRP A 51 -1.25 -15.33 10.74
CA TRP A 51 -2.61 -14.78 10.87
C TRP A 51 -3.41 -15.47 11.99
N GLN A 52 -3.22 -16.79 12.16
CA GLN A 52 -3.85 -17.52 13.26
C GLN A 52 -3.27 -17.14 14.62
N GLU A 53 -1.96 -16.92 14.70
CA GLU A 53 -1.27 -16.58 15.94
C GLU A 53 -1.61 -15.16 16.43
N THR A 54 -1.61 -14.17 15.55
CA THR A 54 -1.65 -12.74 15.94
C THR A 54 -2.86 -11.98 15.40
N GLY A 55 -3.70 -12.60 14.59
CA GLY A 55 -4.74 -11.92 13.84
C GLY A 55 -4.22 -11.17 12.62
N VAL A 56 -5.11 -10.53 11.92
CA VAL A 56 -4.90 -9.72 10.72
C VAL A 56 -5.32 -8.28 11.03
N ALA A 57 -4.67 -7.30 10.46
CA ALA A 57 -5.11 -5.91 10.58
C ALA A 57 -6.57 -5.78 10.11
N LYS A 58 -7.43 -5.15 10.92
CA LYS A 58 -8.86 -5.03 10.59
C LYS A 58 -9.05 -4.35 9.24
N GLY A 59 -9.74 -5.03 8.33
CA GLY A 59 -9.99 -4.56 6.96
C GLY A 59 -8.90 -4.96 5.94
N ALA A 60 -7.77 -5.52 6.37
CA ALA A 60 -6.76 -6.03 5.44
C ALA A 60 -7.19 -7.37 4.81
N TRP A 61 -6.69 -7.62 3.61
CA TRP A 61 -6.91 -8.86 2.88
C TRP A 61 -5.69 -9.77 3.00
N PRO A 62 -5.83 -10.96 3.62
CA PRO A 62 -4.73 -11.91 3.76
C PRO A 62 -4.43 -12.59 2.41
N LEU A 63 -3.22 -12.39 1.89
CA LEU A 63 -2.70 -13.04 0.68
C LEU A 63 -1.28 -13.54 0.96
N ASP A 64 -1.11 -14.84 1.18
CA ASP A 64 0.19 -15.46 1.41
C ASP A 64 1.13 -15.26 0.22
N MET A 65 2.21 -14.49 0.43
CA MET A 65 3.18 -14.20 -0.64
C MET A 65 3.98 -15.44 -1.09
N THR A 66 3.95 -16.53 -0.33
CA THR A 66 4.61 -17.79 -0.69
C THR A 66 3.71 -18.69 -1.55
N HIS A 67 2.43 -18.34 -1.68
CA HIS A 67 1.50 -19.11 -2.48
C HIS A 67 1.79 -18.93 -3.99
N LYS A 68 1.74 -20.01 -4.75
CA LYS A 68 2.04 -20.00 -6.20
C LYS A 68 1.23 -19.01 -7.04
N GLN A 69 0.04 -18.65 -6.59
CA GLN A 69 -0.85 -17.72 -7.28
C GLN A 69 -0.78 -16.28 -6.71
N PHE A 70 0.11 -16.01 -5.77
CA PHE A 70 0.21 -14.70 -5.13
C PHE A 70 0.36 -13.56 -6.15
N GLY A 71 1.29 -13.69 -7.08
CA GLY A 71 1.52 -12.66 -8.11
C GLY A 71 0.26 -12.36 -8.92
N ALA A 72 -0.44 -13.39 -9.41
CA ALA A 72 -1.67 -13.23 -10.18
C ALA A 72 -2.79 -12.56 -9.35
N ARG A 73 -2.89 -12.90 -8.07
CA ARG A 73 -3.88 -12.29 -7.16
C ARG A 73 -3.56 -10.83 -6.85
N LEU A 74 -2.30 -10.51 -6.58
CA LEU A 74 -1.87 -9.13 -6.37
C LEU A 74 -2.15 -8.27 -7.60
N MET A 75 -1.84 -8.77 -8.80
CA MET A 75 -2.18 -8.07 -10.04
C MET A 75 -3.68 -7.88 -10.21
N ALA A 76 -4.49 -8.90 -9.89
CA ALA A 76 -5.95 -8.77 -9.93
C ALA A 76 -6.48 -7.69 -8.96
N VAL A 77 -5.88 -7.54 -7.78
CA VAL A 77 -6.24 -6.45 -6.85
C VAL A 77 -5.94 -5.09 -7.46
N LEU A 78 -4.73 -4.92 -8.03
CA LEU A 78 -4.32 -3.65 -8.66
C LEU A 78 -5.22 -3.28 -9.84
N GLU A 79 -5.51 -4.22 -10.72
CA GLU A 79 -6.31 -3.99 -11.94
C GLU A 79 -7.77 -3.67 -11.63
N ARG A 80 -8.35 -4.31 -10.61
CA ARG A 80 -9.78 -4.17 -10.29
C ARG A 80 -10.09 -2.93 -9.44
N ASN A 81 -9.08 -2.30 -8.85
CA ASN A 81 -9.26 -1.18 -7.93
C ASN A 81 -8.46 0.07 -8.36
N PRO A 82 -8.64 0.57 -9.57
CA PRO A 82 -7.81 1.67 -10.11
C PRO A 82 -8.00 3.00 -9.35
N GLY A 83 -9.08 3.13 -8.57
CA GLY A 83 -9.36 4.32 -7.75
C GLY A 83 -8.85 4.24 -6.32
N GLN A 84 -8.22 3.14 -5.93
CA GLN A 84 -7.71 2.93 -4.57
C GLN A 84 -6.20 2.67 -4.61
N GLN A 85 -5.49 3.16 -3.60
CA GLN A 85 -4.10 2.75 -3.36
C GLN A 85 -4.06 1.32 -2.82
N VAL A 86 -3.01 0.58 -3.15
CA VAL A 86 -2.76 -0.76 -2.60
C VAL A 86 -1.49 -0.71 -1.76
N ALA A 87 -1.58 -1.13 -0.52
CA ALA A 87 -0.45 -1.25 0.38
C ALA A 87 -0.23 -2.70 0.80
N ILE A 88 1.00 -3.05 1.13
CA ILE A 88 1.38 -4.37 1.63
C ILE A 88 1.94 -4.27 3.03
N ILE A 89 1.67 -5.26 3.86
CA ILE A 89 2.21 -5.38 5.22
C ILE A 89 2.68 -6.81 5.48
N CYS A 90 3.83 -6.96 6.13
CA CYS A 90 4.31 -8.26 6.62
C CYS A 90 4.55 -8.19 8.13
N ARG A 91 5.38 -9.07 8.69
CA ARG A 91 5.65 -9.07 10.14
C ARG A 91 6.50 -7.88 10.60
N THR A 92 7.64 -7.63 9.93
CA THR A 92 8.67 -6.67 10.35
C THR A 92 9.17 -5.75 9.22
N GLY A 93 8.56 -5.81 8.04
CA GLY A 93 8.95 -5.05 6.85
C GLY A 93 10.04 -5.71 5.99
N ASN A 94 10.61 -6.85 6.39
CA ASN A 94 11.66 -7.51 5.59
C ASN A 94 11.10 -8.13 4.30
N ARG A 95 10.00 -8.88 4.40
CA ARG A 95 9.36 -9.53 3.25
C ARG A 95 8.76 -8.50 2.29
N THR A 96 8.09 -7.48 2.80
CA THR A 96 7.56 -6.40 1.97
C THR A 96 8.67 -5.60 1.29
N GLY A 97 9.76 -5.31 1.99
CA GLY A 97 10.92 -4.65 1.39
C GLY A 97 11.54 -5.45 0.24
N TYR A 98 11.59 -6.80 0.35
CA TYR A 98 11.98 -7.67 -0.76
C TYR A 98 10.95 -7.62 -1.91
N LEU A 99 9.65 -7.74 -1.57
CA LEU A 99 8.58 -7.70 -2.55
C LEU A 99 8.56 -6.39 -3.33
N MET A 100 8.76 -5.25 -2.66
CA MET A 100 8.87 -3.95 -3.32
C MET A 100 9.98 -3.89 -4.37
N LYS A 101 11.12 -4.53 -4.11
CA LYS A 101 12.22 -4.65 -5.11
C LYS A 101 11.79 -5.47 -6.31
N VAL A 102 11.16 -6.62 -6.07
CA VAL A 102 10.65 -7.49 -7.15
C VAL A 102 9.60 -6.75 -8.01
N LEU A 103 8.69 -6.01 -7.38
CA LEU A 103 7.70 -5.21 -8.09
C LEU A 103 8.36 -4.15 -8.97
N ALA A 104 9.34 -3.41 -8.43
CA ALA A 104 10.08 -2.39 -9.19
C ALA A 104 10.85 -2.99 -10.38
N GLU A 105 11.53 -4.13 -10.20
CA GLU A 105 12.23 -4.84 -11.28
C GLU A 105 11.27 -5.28 -12.40
N ASN A 106 10.02 -5.59 -12.07
CA ASN A 106 8.98 -5.96 -13.03
C ASN A 106 8.15 -4.74 -13.50
N LYS A 107 8.56 -3.51 -13.16
CA LYS A 107 7.87 -2.26 -13.52
C LYS A 107 6.41 -2.21 -13.06
N ILE A 108 6.11 -2.84 -11.92
CA ILE A 108 4.81 -2.78 -11.25
C ILE A 108 4.87 -1.67 -10.23
N GLU A 109 4.15 -0.60 -10.49
CA GLU A 109 4.10 0.61 -9.68
C GLU A 109 2.78 0.71 -8.92
N GLY A 110 2.67 1.70 -8.01
CA GLY A 110 1.43 2.01 -7.29
C GLY A 110 1.19 1.16 -6.05
N VAL A 111 2.16 0.35 -5.63
CA VAL A 111 2.11 -0.40 -4.37
C VAL A 111 2.88 0.37 -3.29
N LEU A 112 2.32 0.46 -2.10
CA LEU A 112 2.90 1.11 -0.93
C LEU A 112 3.34 0.04 0.10
N ASP A 113 4.37 0.34 0.89
CA ASP A 113 4.90 -0.57 1.92
C ASP A 113 4.62 -0.03 3.33
N VAL A 114 3.91 -0.79 4.15
CA VAL A 114 3.78 -0.51 5.59
C VAL A 114 5.02 -1.08 6.30
N THR A 115 6.11 -0.34 6.24
CA THR A 115 7.48 -0.81 6.57
C THR A 115 7.67 -1.29 8.00
N ALA A 116 6.91 -0.76 8.97
CA ALA A 116 6.99 -1.21 10.36
C ALA A 116 6.37 -2.60 10.56
N GLY A 117 5.50 -3.05 9.66
CA GLY A 117 4.86 -4.35 9.73
C GLY A 117 3.86 -4.52 10.88
N MET A 118 3.43 -5.75 11.11
CA MET A 118 2.50 -6.09 12.18
C MET A 118 3.17 -6.07 13.55
N ALA A 119 4.37 -6.60 13.68
CA ALA A 119 5.08 -6.73 14.96
C ALA A 119 5.97 -5.53 15.30
N GLY A 120 6.35 -4.74 14.32
CA GLY A 120 7.35 -3.69 14.49
C GLY A 120 8.78 -4.21 14.42
N GLY A 121 9.73 -3.28 14.55
CA GLY A 121 11.14 -3.58 14.49
C GLY A 121 11.98 -2.32 14.23
N PRO A 122 13.15 -2.45 13.62
CA PRO A 122 14.04 -1.31 13.37
C PRO A 122 13.43 -0.18 12.52
N ARG A 123 12.39 -0.49 11.74
CA ARG A 123 11.69 0.47 10.86
C ARG A 123 10.53 1.18 11.53
N GLY A 124 10.25 0.89 12.78
CA GLY A 124 9.21 1.59 13.54
C GLY A 124 8.31 0.68 14.38
N LYS A 125 7.36 1.32 15.05
CA LYS A 125 6.36 0.65 15.87
C LYS A 125 5.31 0.01 14.95
N GLY A 126 5.17 -1.33 15.05
CA GLY A 126 4.24 -2.09 14.23
C GLY A 126 2.77 -1.87 14.56
N TRP A 127 1.91 -2.48 13.77
CA TRP A 127 0.46 -2.43 13.90
C TRP A 127 -0.03 -2.83 15.29
N ILE A 128 0.36 -4.03 15.73
CA ILE A 128 -0.05 -4.60 17.02
C ILE A 128 0.49 -3.79 18.21
N PRO A 129 1.80 -3.50 18.29
CA PRO A 129 2.32 -2.67 19.39
C PRO A 129 1.73 -1.26 19.43
N SER A 130 1.23 -0.75 18.31
CA SER A 130 0.55 0.56 18.26
C SER A 130 -0.89 0.50 18.77
N GLY A 131 -1.41 -0.68 19.13
CA GLY A 131 -2.76 -0.85 19.62
C GLY A 131 -3.83 -0.71 18.54
N LEU A 132 -3.45 -0.85 17.26
CA LEU A 132 -4.38 -0.77 16.15
C LEU A 132 -5.23 -2.05 16.03
N PRO A 133 -6.48 -1.97 15.52
CA PRO A 133 -7.43 -3.06 15.58
C PRO A 133 -7.01 -4.24 14.69
N THR A 134 -7.19 -5.45 15.23
CA THR A 134 -7.02 -6.72 14.51
C THR A 134 -8.30 -7.53 14.54
N VAL A 135 -8.44 -8.44 13.59
CA VAL A 135 -9.53 -9.41 13.49
C VAL A 135 -8.93 -10.81 13.34
N THR A 136 -9.75 -11.84 13.50
CA THR A 136 -9.32 -13.21 13.22
C THR A 136 -9.04 -13.42 11.72
N ALA A 137 -8.25 -14.43 11.38
CA ALA A 137 -8.02 -14.80 9.99
C ALA A 137 -9.33 -15.11 9.26
N GLU A 138 -10.28 -15.80 9.93
CA GLU A 138 -11.58 -16.15 9.37
C GLU A 138 -12.44 -14.91 9.05
N GLU A 139 -12.48 -13.94 9.96
CA GLU A 139 -13.16 -12.66 9.71
C GLU A 139 -12.51 -11.90 8.54
N ALA A 140 -11.18 -11.89 8.45
CA ALA A 140 -10.46 -11.24 7.36
C ALA A 140 -10.74 -11.91 6.00
N TYR A 141 -10.75 -13.25 5.95
CA TYR A 141 -11.14 -13.99 4.75
C TYR A 141 -12.58 -13.72 4.31
N SER A 142 -13.48 -13.61 5.26
CA SER A 142 -14.89 -13.33 4.97
C SER A 142 -15.13 -11.92 4.41
N ALA A 143 -14.23 -10.99 4.73
CA ALA A 143 -14.30 -9.60 4.30
C ALA A 143 -13.65 -9.32 2.93
N MET A 144 -12.81 -10.23 2.42
CA MET A 144 -12.16 -10.04 1.12
C MET A 144 -12.98 -10.65 -0.04
N PRO A 145 -12.74 -10.24 -1.30
CA PRO A 145 -13.41 -10.82 -2.46
C PRO A 145 -13.23 -12.33 -2.54
N SER A 146 -14.33 -13.06 -2.71
CA SER A 146 -14.37 -14.53 -2.62
C SER A 146 -13.54 -15.27 -3.68
N ASP A 147 -13.28 -14.63 -4.81
CA ASP A 147 -12.44 -15.19 -5.86
C ASP A 147 -10.95 -15.13 -5.52
N LEU A 148 -10.56 -14.26 -4.59
CA LEU A 148 -9.20 -14.20 -4.04
C LEU A 148 -8.98 -15.21 -2.89
N THR A 149 -10.06 -15.76 -2.30
CA THR A 149 -9.99 -16.75 -1.23
C THR A 149 -9.97 -18.20 -1.72
N LYS A 150 -10.54 -18.48 -2.89
CA LYS A 150 -10.86 -19.84 -3.38
C LYS A 150 -9.68 -20.79 -3.61
N THR A 151 -8.45 -20.38 -3.31
CA THR A 151 -7.24 -21.17 -3.59
C THR A 151 -6.12 -20.91 -2.58
N GLN A 152 -6.46 -20.67 -1.33
CA GLN A 152 -5.46 -20.62 -0.26
C GLN A 152 -5.36 -21.97 0.44
#